data_0c9a81b0d4221775503b44a8a91c8435
#
_entry.id   0c9a81b0d4221775503b44a8a91c8435
#
_cell.length_a   1.000
_cell.length_b   1.000
_cell.length_c   1.000
_cell.angle_alpha   90.00
_cell.angle_beta   90.00
_cell.angle_gamma   90.00
#
_symmetry.space_group_name_H-M   'P 1'
#
loop_
_entity.id
_entity.type
_entity.pdbx_description
1 polymer ?
#
loop_
_entity_poly.entity_id
_entity_poly.type
_entity_poly.pdbx_seq_one_letter_code
_entity_poly.pdbx_strand_id
1 'polypeptide(L)'
;MLAEQRQSLILSMVNQRGSLSITEIQRKLKVSRETIRRDLLLLAERNMLRKAHGGALSLERSEPEIAVREVINAEAKRAIGRLAASLVPDGSSVILATSSTVQQVAEALLARSGLTIFTNSLAICSKLAGHNKNRVYMLGGEVQAMNGATLGRDATTMLGHYFADFAFVGAGAIAPSGWVMDFTREEGELHGLMLQSARTAVVVADNTKFSRYAPVRVGNLEKVTHLVTERAPEAPMAATLAALPIELLVADGRSR
;
A
#
# COMPACT_ATOMS: atom_id res chain seq x y z
N MET A 1 -34.62 16.97 -2.90
CA MET A 1 -33.27 16.76 -2.35
C MET A 1 -32.27 17.58 -3.16
N LEU A 2 -31.50 18.44 -2.53
CA LEU A 2 -30.49 19.27 -3.18
C LEU A 2 -29.37 18.40 -3.77
N ALA A 3 -28.67 18.88 -4.80
CA ALA A 3 -27.62 18.11 -5.48
C ALA A 3 -26.48 17.72 -4.53
N GLU A 4 -26.01 18.64 -3.69
CA GLU A 4 -24.94 18.39 -2.71
C GLU A 4 -25.34 17.34 -1.65
N GLN A 5 -26.54 17.42 -1.13
CA GLN A 5 -27.07 16.42 -0.18
C GLN A 5 -27.14 15.03 -0.81
N ARG A 6 -27.55 14.96 -2.09
CA ARG A 6 -27.61 13.71 -2.83
C ARG A 6 -26.23 13.13 -3.09
N GLN A 7 -25.27 13.95 -3.48
CA GLN A 7 -23.89 13.56 -3.69
C GLN A 7 -23.25 13.05 -2.41
N SER A 8 -23.45 13.72 -1.28
CA SER A 8 -22.98 13.27 0.04
C SER A 8 -23.60 11.93 0.44
N LEU A 9 -24.88 11.71 0.17
CA LEU A 9 -25.56 10.43 0.41
C LEU A 9 -25.03 9.31 -0.50
N ILE A 10 -24.81 9.59 -1.78
CA ILE A 10 -24.21 8.63 -2.72
C ILE A 10 -22.84 8.22 -2.23
N LEU A 11 -21.98 9.19 -1.86
CA LEU A 11 -20.64 8.93 -1.36
C LEU A 11 -20.65 8.09 -0.09
N SER A 12 -21.49 8.45 0.89
CA SER A 12 -21.64 7.66 2.13
C SER A 12 -22.07 6.21 1.84
N MET A 13 -23.07 6.01 0.96
CA MET A 13 -23.53 4.67 0.58
C MET A 13 -22.46 3.85 -0.15
N VAL A 14 -21.70 4.51 -1.05
CA VAL A 14 -20.59 3.87 -1.79
C VAL A 14 -19.48 3.49 -0.83
N ASN A 15 -19.11 4.37 0.11
CA ASN A 15 -18.05 4.09 1.12
C ASN A 15 -18.44 2.96 2.08
N GLN A 16 -19.71 2.92 2.53
CA GLN A 16 -20.19 1.83 3.40
C GLN A 16 -20.17 0.45 2.73
N ARG A 17 -20.50 0.36 1.43
CA ARG A 17 -20.64 -0.91 0.72
C ARG A 17 -19.43 -1.26 -0.16
N GLY A 18 -18.55 -0.28 -0.42
CA GLY A 18 -17.37 -0.38 -1.29
C GLY A 18 -17.69 -0.29 -2.77
N SER A 19 -18.87 -0.69 -3.20
CA SER A 19 -19.39 -0.51 -4.56
C SER A 19 -20.89 -0.42 -4.54
N LEU A 20 -21.44 0.36 -5.48
CA LEU A 20 -22.87 0.42 -5.75
C LEU A 20 -23.13 0.57 -7.24
N SER A 21 -24.08 -0.19 -7.76
CA SER A 21 -24.58 -0.02 -9.11
C SER A 21 -25.53 1.21 -9.20
N ILE A 22 -25.63 1.80 -10.41
CA ILE A 22 -26.60 2.87 -10.69
C ILE A 22 -28.01 2.43 -10.30
N THR A 23 -28.37 1.16 -10.55
CA THR A 23 -29.68 0.60 -10.22
C THR A 23 -29.95 0.57 -8.71
N GLU A 24 -28.97 0.23 -7.90
CA GLU A 24 -29.10 0.24 -6.43
C GLU A 24 -29.24 1.67 -5.88
N ILE A 25 -28.43 2.61 -6.41
CA ILE A 25 -28.51 4.03 -6.04
C ILE A 25 -29.90 4.58 -6.44
N GLN A 26 -30.37 4.27 -7.65
CA GLN A 26 -31.69 4.69 -8.13
C GLN A 26 -32.83 4.20 -7.24
N ARG A 27 -32.78 2.91 -6.86
CA ARG A 27 -33.78 2.31 -5.96
C ARG A 27 -33.83 3.00 -4.59
N LYS A 28 -32.67 3.39 -4.06
CA LYS A 28 -32.58 4.05 -2.74
C LYS A 28 -32.96 5.52 -2.77
N LEU A 29 -32.50 6.26 -3.78
CA LEU A 29 -32.67 7.72 -3.84
C LEU A 29 -33.86 8.17 -4.65
N LYS A 30 -34.49 7.26 -5.40
CA LYS A 30 -35.68 7.51 -6.27
C LYS A 30 -35.48 8.67 -7.27
N VAL A 31 -34.27 8.77 -7.84
CA VAL A 31 -33.92 9.76 -8.88
C VAL A 31 -33.60 9.08 -10.20
N SER A 32 -33.59 9.82 -11.30
CA SER A 32 -33.33 9.26 -12.64
C SER A 32 -31.92 8.71 -12.77
N ARG A 33 -31.73 7.71 -13.64
CA ARG A 33 -30.40 7.15 -13.96
C ARG A 33 -29.42 8.21 -14.47
N GLU A 34 -29.93 9.17 -15.23
CA GLU A 34 -29.13 10.26 -15.80
C GLU A 34 -28.64 11.22 -14.71
N THR A 35 -29.50 11.55 -13.74
CA THR A 35 -29.10 12.34 -12.56
C THR A 35 -27.98 11.64 -11.77
N ILE A 36 -28.10 10.32 -11.54
CA ILE A 36 -27.07 9.55 -10.85
C ILE A 36 -25.77 9.53 -11.64
N ARG A 37 -25.83 9.33 -12.97
CA ARG A 37 -24.62 9.35 -13.81
C ARG A 37 -23.87 10.66 -13.73
N ARG A 38 -24.59 11.81 -13.73
CA ARG A 38 -24.00 13.14 -13.55
C ARG A 38 -23.37 13.30 -12.17
N ASP A 39 -24.06 12.90 -11.12
CA ASP A 39 -23.52 12.96 -9.75
C ASP A 39 -22.27 12.10 -9.60
N LEU A 40 -22.28 10.88 -10.13
CA LEU A 40 -21.11 10.00 -10.11
C LEU A 40 -19.94 10.57 -10.92
N LEU A 41 -20.22 11.25 -12.04
CA LEU A 41 -19.18 11.91 -12.83
C LEU A 41 -18.53 13.04 -12.03
N LEU A 42 -19.32 13.93 -11.44
CA LEU A 42 -18.83 15.05 -10.63
C LEU A 42 -18.05 14.57 -9.38
N LEU A 43 -18.52 13.53 -8.73
CA LEU A 43 -17.82 12.94 -7.59
C LEU A 43 -16.50 12.27 -8.00
N ALA A 44 -16.45 11.65 -9.18
CA ALA A 44 -15.22 11.07 -9.73
C ALA A 44 -14.22 12.16 -10.16
N GLU A 45 -14.65 13.23 -10.80
CA GLU A 45 -13.81 14.39 -11.16
C GLU A 45 -13.21 15.07 -9.92
N ARG A 46 -13.95 15.06 -8.80
CA ARG A 46 -13.47 15.54 -7.49
C ARG A 46 -12.61 14.51 -6.73
N ASN A 47 -12.29 13.38 -7.35
CA ASN A 47 -11.57 12.27 -6.71
C ASN A 47 -12.22 11.80 -5.39
N MET A 48 -13.54 11.79 -5.29
CA MET A 48 -14.28 11.32 -4.11
C MET A 48 -14.75 9.87 -4.23
N LEU A 49 -14.83 9.32 -5.45
CA LEU A 49 -15.13 7.93 -5.77
C LEU A 49 -14.54 7.57 -7.14
N ARG A 50 -14.49 6.27 -7.46
CA ARG A 50 -14.11 5.77 -8.79
C ARG A 50 -15.34 5.34 -9.55
N LYS A 51 -15.48 5.81 -10.80
CA LYS A 51 -16.54 5.37 -11.70
C LYS A 51 -16.21 3.96 -12.23
N ALA A 52 -17.18 3.04 -12.11
CA ALA A 52 -17.12 1.70 -12.69
C ALA A 52 -18.18 1.54 -13.80
N HIS A 53 -18.05 0.48 -14.62
CA HIS A 53 -19.05 0.16 -15.64
C HIS A 53 -20.39 -0.17 -14.97
N GLY A 54 -21.34 0.78 -15.05
CA GLY A 54 -22.67 0.63 -14.43
C GLY A 54 -22.79 1.05 -12.97
N GLY A 55 -21.79 1.70 -12.36
CA GLY A 55 -21.86 2.12 -10.96
C GLY A 55 -20.67 2.95 -10.47
N ALA A 56 -20.42 2.89 -9.18
CA ALA A 56 -19.32 3.54 -8.51
C ALA A 56 -18.64 2.59 -7.50
N LEU A 57 -17.34 2.79 -7.32
CA LEU A 57 -16.51 2.15 -6.32
C LEU A 57 -16.05 3.20 -5.30
N SER A 58 -16.00 2.81 -4.03
CA SER A 58 -15.37 3.64 -3.00
C SER A 58 -13.87 3.74 -3.26
N LEU A 59 -13.32 4.95 -3.12
CA LEU A 59 -11.87 5.12 -3.09
C LEU A 59 -11.24 4.45 -1.85
N GLU A 60 -12.00 4.30 -0.79
CA GLU A 60 -11.56 3.59 0.41
C GLU A 60 -11.43 2.07 0.19
N ARG A 61 -11.99 1.54 -0.91
CA ARG A 61 -11.92 0.11 -1.29
C ARG A 61 -11.23 -0.16 -2.64
N SER A 62 -10.65 0.85 -3.26
CA SER A 62 -9.78 0.69 -4.43
C SER A 62 -8.53 1.53 -4.26
N GLU A 63 -7.38 0.92 -4.44
CA GLU A 63 -6.14 1.66 -4.42
C GLU A 63 -5.98 2.46 -5.74
N PRO A 64 -5.59 3.74 -5.69
CA PRO A 64 -5.23 4.48 -6.90
C PRO A 64 -4.03 3.84 -7.60
N GLU A 65 -3.88 4.06 -8.90
CA GLU A 65 -2.69 3.64 -9.64
C GLU A 65 -1.39 4.11 -8.97
N ILE A 66 -0.33 3.34 -9.11
CA ILE A 66 0.93 3.63 -8.42
C ILE A 66 1.49 5.01 -8.76
N ALA A 67 1.35 5.46 -10.01
CA ALA A 67 1.78 6.79 -10.44
C ALA A 67 1.07 7.93 -9.68
N VAL A 68 -0.22 7.77 -9.39
CA VAL A 68 -0.98 8.73 -8.57
C VAL A 68 -0.51 8.67 -7.12
N ARG A 69 -0.26 7.47 -6.60
CA ARG A 69 0.23 7.29 -5.22
C ARG A 69 1.63 7.84 -4.99
N GLU A 70 2.50 7.86 -6.00
CA GLU A 70 3.86 8.39 -5.91
C GLU A 70 3.90 9.88 -5.57
N VAL A 71 2.96 10.67 -6.08
CA VAL A 71 2.90 12.11 -5.81
C VAL A 71 2.18 12.45 -4.50
N ILE A 72 1.30 11.55 -4.01
CA ILE A 72 0.60 11.77 -2.74
C ILE A 72 1.57 11.53 -1.58
N ASN A 73 1.70 12.49 -0.66
CA ASN A 73 2.56 12.44 0.51
C ASN A 73 4.03 12.11 0.16
N ALA A 74 4.53 12.61 -0.98
CA ALA A 74 5.85 12.25 -1.51
C ALA A 74 6.99 12.56 -0.52
N GLU A 75 6.91 13.69 0.22
CA GLU A 75 7.94 14.04 1.22
C GLU A 75 7.94 13.09 2.41
N ALA A 76 6.77 12.74 2.93
CA ALA A 76 6.62 11.76 3.99
C ALA A 76 7.22 10.41 3.57
N LYS A 77 6.89 9.92 2.38
CA LYS A 77 7.43 8.67 1.85
C LYS A 77 8.95 8.71 1.65
N ARG A 78 9.51 9.84 1.20
CA ARG A 78 10.97 10.01 1.13
C ARG A 78 11.64 9.93 2.51
N ALA A 79 11.03 10.54 3.52
CA ALA A 79 11.54 10.48 4.90
C ALA A 79 11.50 9.04 5.43
N ILE A 80 10.36 8.35 5.25
CA ILE A 80 10.20 6.93 5.58
C ILE A 80 11.24 6.08 4.85
N GLY A 81 11.41 6.28 3.54
CA GLY A 81 12.35 5.52 2.71
C GLY A 81 13.79 5.63 3.20
N ARG A 82 14.25 6.84 3.53
CA ARG A 82 15.60 7.07 4.09
C ARG A 82 15.80 6.37 5.43
N LEU A 83 14.82 6.49 6.33
CA LEU A 83 14.91 5.84 7.64
C LEU A 83 14.87 4.31 7.52
N ALA A 84 13.97 3.77 6.71
CA ALA A 84 13.88 2.33 6.47
C ALA A 84 15.17 1.77 5.82
N ALA A 85 15.73 2.46 4.82
CA ALA A 85 16.97 2.04 4.17
C ALA A 85 18.19 2.12 5.10
N SER A 86 18.17 2.93 6.16
CA SER A 86 19.27 3.00 7.13
C SER A 86 19.45 1.71 7.94
N LEU A 87 18.40 0.88 8.01
CA LEU A 87 18.45 -0.44 8.65
C LEU A 87 19.28 -1.46 7.88
N VAL A 88 19.51 -1.24 6.58
CA VAL A 88 20.11 -2.22 5.66
C VAL A 88 21.61 -2.00 5.52
N PRO A 89 22.46 -2.92 6.01
CA PRO A 89 23.89 -2.90 5.73
C PRO A 89 24.22 -3.26 4.27
N ASP A 90 25.41 -2.91 3.81
CA ASP A 90 25.96 -3.41 2.55
C ASP A 90 26.04 -4.94 2.54
N GLY A 91 25.88 -5.55 1.39
CA GLY A 91 25.89 -7.00 1.22
C GLY A 91 24.65 -7.75 1.67
N SER A 92 23.64 -7.05 2.23
CA SER A 92 22.41 -7.68 2.71
C SER A 92 21.54 -8.25 1.59
N SER A 93 20.72 -9.23 1.92
CA SER A 93 19.61 -9.70 1.08
C SER A 93 18.30 -8.99 1.47
N VAL A 94 17.56 -8.50 0.47
CA VAL A 94 16.40 -7.61 0.69
C VAL A 94 15.24 -7.98 -0.23
N ILE A 95 14.06 -8.18 0.33
CA ILE A 95 12.80 -8.30 -0.40
C ILE A 95 12.12 -6.93 -0.42
N LEU A 96 11.73 -6.45 -1.61
CA LEU A 96 11.07 -5.17 -1.81
C LEU A 96 9.75 -5.36 -2.55
N ALA A 97 8.63 -5.10 -1.86
CA ALA A 97 7.29 -5.19 -2.43
C ALA A 97 6.98 -4.00 -3.36
N THR A 98 6.07 -4.19 -4.30
CA THR A 98 5.51 -3.09 -5.07
C THR A 98 4.70 -2.15 -4.19
N SER A 99 5.19 -0.94 -3.98
CA SER A 99 4.51 0.12 -3.23
C SER A 99 5.18 1.46 -3.51
N SER A 100 4.42 2.55 -3.59
CA SER A 100 4.99 3.89 -3.76
C SER A 100 5.87 4.32 -2.57
N THR A 101 5.66 3.77 -1.37
CA THR A 101 6.54 4.02 -0.21
C THR A 101 7.80 3.15 -0.28
N VAL A 102 7.67 1.87 -0.68
CA VAL A 102 8.83 0.98 -0.84
C VAL A 102 9.72 1.42 -2.01
N GLN A 103 9.18 2.06 -3.04
CA GLN A 103 10.00 2.71 -4.07
C GLN A 103 10.93 3.79 -3.50
N GLN A 104 10.53 4.50 -2.44
CA GLN A 104 11.40 5.46 -1.76
C GLN A 104 12.47 4.77 -0.89
N VAL A 105 12.17 3.57 -0.37
CA VAL A 105 13.21 2.71 0.25
C VAL A 105 14.22 2.30 -0.82
N ALA A 106 13.76 1.82 -1.98
CA ALA A 106 14.64 1.44 -3.10
C ALA A 106 15.51 2.62 -3.59
N GLU A 107 14.95 3.83 -3.65
CA GLU A 107 15.71 5.05 -3.97
C GLU A 107 16.85 5.28 -2.97
N ALA A 108 16.56 5.18 -1.69
CA ALA A 108 17.56 5.37 -0.64
C ALA A 108 18.61 4.23 -0.60
N LEU A 109 18.25 3.02 -1.03
CA LEU A 109 19.16 1.88 -1.15
C LEU A 109 20.17 2.01 -2.31
N LEU A 110 20.03 2.98 -3.22
CA LEU A 110 21.06 3.32 -4.19
C LEU A 110 22.41 3.71 -3.53
N ALA A 111 22.39 4.15 -2.28
CA ALA A 111 23.60 4.44 -1.51
C ALA A 111 24.28 3.17 -0.95
N ARG A 112 23.67 1.99 -1.08
CA ARG A 112 24.21 0.71 -0.60
C ARG A 112 24.87 -0.07 -1.73
N SER A 113 25.71 -1.03 -1.37
CA SER A 113 26.45 -1.85 -2.32
C SER A 113 26.33 -3.35 -2.03
N GLY A 114 26.44 -4.15 -3.10
CA GLY A 114 26.49 -5.61 -3.01
C GLY A 114 25.20 -6.28 -2.54
N LEU A 115 24.05 -5.59 -2.64
CA LEU A 115 22.77 -6.13 -2.19
C LEU A 115 22.30 -7.28 -3.10
N THR A 116 21.63 -8.27 -2.50
CA THR A 116 20.84 -9.27 -3.21
C THR A 116 19.36 -8.93 -3.03
N ILE A 117 18.69 -8.54 -4.11
CA ILE A 117 17.34 -7.95 -4.06
C ILE A 117 16.35 -8.88 -4.75
N PHE A 118 15.21 -9.10 -4.09
CA PHE A 118 14.05 -9.81 -4.63
C PHE A 118 12.89 -8.83 -4.69
N THR A 119 12.28 -8.65 -5.85
CA THR A 119 11.17 -7.69 -6.00
C THR A 119 10.16 -8.17 -7.03
N ASN A 120 8.90 -7.81 -6.82
CA ASN A 120 7.83 -7.97 -7.80
C ASN A 120 7.53 -6.68 -8.57
N SER A 121 8.33 -5.62 -8.38
CA SER A 121 8.14 -4.31 -8.99
C SER A 121 9.12 -4.07 -10.13
N LEU A 122 8.60 -3.81 -11.34
CA LEU A 122 9.41 -3.41 -12.50
C LEU A 122 10.21 -2.14 -12.24
N ALA A 123 9.60 -1.14 -11.59
CA ALA A 123 10.24 0.14 -11.29
C ALA A 123 11.44 -0.05 -10.35
N ILE A 124 11.28 -0.86 -9.29
CA ILE A 124 12.35 -1.16 -8.33
C ILE A 124 13.44 -2.00 -9.00
N CYS A 125 13.06 -3.00 -9.79
CA CYS A 125 14.00 -3.83 -10.54
C CYS A 125 14.87 -2.98 -11.46
N SER A 126 14.26 -2.13 -12.30
CA SER A 126 14.97 -1.25 -13.23
C SER A 126 15.88 -0.25 -12.51
N LYS A 127 15.47 0.23 -11.34
CA LYS A 127 16.22 1.20 -10.54
C LYS A 127 17.50 0.62 -9.93
N LEU A 128 17.43 -0.59 -9.39
CA LEU A 128 18.51 -1.19 -8.60
C LEU A 128 19.39 -2.15 -9.40
N ALA A 129 18.92 -2.64 -10.55
CA ALA A 129 19.68 -3.53 -11.40
C ALA A 129 20.90 -2.80 -12.00
N GLY A 130 22.07 -3.43 -11.88
CA GLY A 130 23.34 -2.89 -12.39
C GLY A 130 23.96 -1.78 -11.52
N HIS A 131 23.32 -1.35 -10.42
CA HIS A 131 23.89 -0.39 -9.48
C HIS A 131 24.74 -1.07 -8.42
N ASN A 132 25.88 -0.47 -8.09
CA ASN A 132 26.72 -0.80 -6.91
C ASN A 132 26.92 -2.31 -6.66
N LYS A 133 27.13 -3.10 -7.72
CA LYS A 133 27.28 -4.57 -7.68
C LYS A 133 26.04 -5.31 -7.11
N ASN A 134 24.86 -4.71 -7.16
CA ASN A 134 23.65 -5.35 -6.73
C ASN A 134 23.25 -6.50 -7.68
N ARG A 135 22.69 -7.56 -7.11
CA ARG A 135 22.04 -8.66 -7.83
C ARG A 135 20.54 -8.54 -7.63
N VAL A 136 19.78 -8.39 -8.71
CA VAL A 136 18.34 -8.20 -8.63
C VAL A 136 17.62 -9.39 -9.27
N TYR A 137 16.72 -9.99 -8.52
CA TYR A 137 15.83 -11.05 -8.95
C TYR A 137 14.40 -10.48 -9.06
N MET A 138 13.90 -10.41 -10.28
CA MET A 138 12.50 -10.06 -10.54
C MET A 138 11.64 -11.30 -10.32
N LEU A 139 10.67 -11.22 -9.41
CA LEU A 139 9.69 -12.29 -9.21
C LEU A 139 8.83 -12.43 -10.47
N GLY A 140 8.65 -13.66 -10.93
CA GLY A 140 7.97 -13.97 -12.19
C GLY A 140 6.47 -13.71 -12.21
N GLY A 141 5.87 -13.83 -13.39
CA GLY A 141 4.44 -13.74 -13.62
C GLY A 141 4.03 -12.64 -14.60
N GLU A 142 2.72 -12.52 -14.83
CA GLU A 142 2.14 -11.46 -15.66
C GLU A 142 2.30 -10.11 -14.97
N VAL A 143 2.67 -9.10 -15.75
CA VAL A 143 2.82 -7.73 -15.24
C VAL A 143 1.48 -7.03 -15.24
N GLN A 144 1.00 -6.65 -14.08
CA GLN A 144 -0.19 -5.81 -13.94
C GLN A 144 0.12 -4.36 -14.33
N ALA A 145 -0.60 -3.83 -15.32
CA ALA A 145 -0.34 -2.50 -15.88
C ALA A 145 -0.51 -1.36 -14.87
N MET A 146 -1.47 -1.46 -13.94
CA MET A 146 -1.77 -0.40 -12.96
C MET A 146 -0.63 -0.14 -11.98
N ASN A 147 0.09 -1.18 -11.58
CA ASN A 147 1.12 -1.09 -10.53
C ASN A 147 2.53 -1.41 -11.04
N GLY A 148 2.66 -1.87 -12.29
CA GLY A 148 3.95 -2.36 -12.81
C GLY A 148 4.50 -3.51 -11.96
N ALA A 149 3.62 -4.42 -11.52
CA ALA A 149 3.93 -5.48 -10.58
C ALA A 149 3.61 -6.86 -11.15
N THR A 150 4.41 -7.85 -10.79
CA THR A 150 4.04 -9.27 -10.95
C THR A 150 3.38 -9.77 -9.68
N LEU A 151 2.27 -10.50 -9.82
CA LEU A 151 1.49 -11.06 -8.72
C LEU A 151 1.07 -12.49 -9.05
N GLY A 152 0.43 -13.14 -8.10
CA GLY A 152 -0.14 -14.46 -8.26
C GLY A 152 0.86 -15.60 -8.04
N ARG A 153 0.51 -16.77 -8.58
CA ARG A 153 1.16 -18.04 -8.24
C ARG A 153 2.65 -18.09 -8.60
N ASP A 154 3.03 -17.54 -9.75
CA ASP A 154 4.42 -17.60 -10.20
C ASP A 154 5.32 -16.77 -9.27
N ALA A 155 4.87 -15.56 -8.90
CA ALA A 155 5.59 -14.70 -7.96
C ALA A 155 5.71 -15.35 -6.57
N THR A 156 4.61 -15.91 -6.03
CA THR A 156 4.61 -16.56 -4.71
C THR A 156 5.44 -17.82 -4.70
N THR A 157 5.37 -18.65 -5.75
CA THR A 157 6.17 -19.88 -5.86
C THR A 157 7.66 -19.54 -5.93
N MET A 158 8.04 -18.57 -6.76
CA MET A 158 9.43 -18.15 -6.87
C MET A 158 9.95 -17.60 -5.53
N LEU A 159 9.18 -16.74 -4.88
CA LEU A 159 9.57 -16.16 -3.58
C LEU A 159 9.75 -17.22 -2.49
N GLY A 160 8.94 -18.28 -2.51
CA GLY A 160 9.02 -19.39 -1.56
C GLY A 160 10.38 -20.13 -1.52
N HIS A 161 11.24 -19.93 -2.51
CA HIS A 161 12.62 -20.48 -2.53
C HIS A 161 13.65 -19.61 -1.82
N TYR A 162 13.26 -18.42 -1.36
CA TYR A 162 14.20 -17.45 -0.81
C TYR A 162 13.86 -17.06 0.62
N PHE A 163 14.89 -16.75 1.39
CA PHE A 163 14.79 -16.15 2.71
C PHE A 163 15.83 -15.03 2.80
N ALA A 164 15.41 -13.83 3.14
CA ALA A 164 16.24 -12.64 3.12
C ALA A 164 16.57 -12.11 4.53
N ASP A 165 17.52 -11.18 4.63
CA ASP A 165 17.78 -10.46 5.86
C ASP A 165 16.67 -9.47 6.18
N PHE A 166 16.15 -8.78 5.15
CA PHE A 166 15.11 -7.78 5.28
C PHE A 166 13.97 -7.97 4.27
N ALA A 167 12.74 -7.68 4.68
CA ALA A 167 11.61 -7.48 3.77
C ALA A 167 10.92 -6.16 4.05
N PHE A 168 10.69 -5.36 3.02
CA PHE A 168 9.96 -4.10 3.10
C PHE A 168 8.64 -4.23 2.33
N VAL A 169 7.54 -4.03 3.05
CA VAL A 169 6.20 -4.11 2.50
C VAL A 169 5.45 -2.82 2.81
N GLY A 170 4.73 -2.29 1.83
CA GLY A 170 3.80 -1.18 2.04
C GLY A 170 2.52 -1.67 2.68
N ALA A 171 1.62 -0.73 2.99
CA ALA A 171 0.28 -1.05 3.46
C ALA A 171 -0.77 -0.25 2.67
N GLY A 172 -1.82 -0.91 2.21
CA GLY A 172 -3.04 -0.26 1.72
C GLY A 172 -3.78 0.43 2.86
N ALA A 173 -3.86 -0.25 4.01
CA ALA A 173 -4.41 0.25 5.27
C ALA A 173 -3.81 -0.49 6.48
N ILE A 174 -3.86 0.14 7.65
CA ILE A 174 -3.54 -0.48 8.94
C ILE A 174 -4.74 -0.28 9.86
N ALA A 175 -5.43 -1.39 10.16
CA ALA A 175 -6.62 -1.38 11.01
C ALA A 175 -6.27 -1.03 12.46
N PRO A 176 -7.21 -0.47 13.25
CA PRO A 176 -7.00 -0.19 14.67
C PRO A 176 -6.58 -1.41 15.50
N SER A 177 -6.91 -2.62 15.03
CA SER A 177 -6.53 -3.90 15.64
C SER A 177 -5.15 -4.41 15.23
N GLY A 178 -4.33 -3.61 14.54
CA GLY A 178 -2.97 -3.98 14.11
C GLY A 178 -2.90 -4.85 12.85
N TRP A 179 -4.00 -5.10 12.14
CA TRP A 179 -3.95 -5.78 10.86
C TRP A 179 -3.42 -4.87 9.75
N VAL A 180 -2.36 -5.30 9.09
CA VAL A 180 -1.93 -4.74 7.80
C VAL A 180 -2.85 -5.31 6.73
N MET A 181 -3.37 -4.45 5.88
CA MET A 181 -4.41 -4.79 4.91
C MET A 181 -4.08 -4.24 3.52
N ASP A 182 -4.61 -4.90 2.50
CA ASP A 182 -4.44 -4.54 1.09
C ASP A 182 -5.76 -4.63 0.31
N PHE A 183 -5.73 -4.26 -0.97
CA PHE A 183 -6.94 -4.12 -1.78
C PHE A 183 -7.27 -5.36 -2.61
N THR A 184 -6.27 -6.15 -3.02
CA THR A 184 -6.46 -7.39 -3.79
C THR A 184 -5.93 -8.60 -3.03
N ARG A 185 -6.50 -9.77 -3.33
CA ARG A 185 -6.09 -11.02 -2.71
C ARG A 185 -4.65 -11.38 -3.07
N GLU A 186 -4.29 -11.18 -4.32
CA GLU A 186 -2.96 -11.49 -4.85
C GLU A 186 -1.87 -10.64 -4.19
N GLU A 187 -2.13 -9.34 -3.97
CA GLU A 187 -1.23 -8.47 -3.20
C GLU A 187 -1.13 -8.94 -1.75
N GLY A 188 -2.26 -9.21 -1.10
CA GLY A 188 -2.28 -9.67 0.29
C GLY A 188 -1.52 -10.99 0.50
N GLU A 189 -1.67 -11.95 -0.41
CA GLU A 189 -0.96 -13.24 -0.36
C GLU A 189 0.55 -13.05 -0.55
N LEU A 190 0.98 -12.30 -1.56
CA LEU A 190 2.39 -12.08 -1.85
C LEU A 190 3.08 -11.24 -0.76
N HIS A 191 2.46 -10.14 -0.34
CA HIS A 191 2.99 -9.28 0.73
C HIS A 191 3.08 -10.02 2.07
N GLY A 192 2.09 -10.85 2.39
CA GLY A 192 2.12 -11.70 3.57
C GLY A 192 3.27 -12.72 3.53
N LEU A 193 3.52 -13.32 2.37
CA LEU A 193 4.65 -14.23 2.17
C LEU A 193 5.99 -13.47 2.26
N MET A 194 6.10 -12.26 1.69
CA MET A 194 7.30 -11.44 1.78
C MET A 194 7.70 -11.15 3.23
N LEU A 195 6.73 -10.77 4.08
CA LEU A 195 6.98 -10.54 5.52
C LEU A 195 7.43 -11.81 6.25
N GLN A 196 6.98 -13.00 5.83
CA GLN A 196 7.37 -14.28 6.43
C GLN A 196 8.71 -14.81 5.89
N SER A 197 9.17 -14.30 4.74
CA SER A 197 10.39 -14.76 4.05
C SER A 197 11.62 -13.93 4.41
N ALA A 198 11.62 -13.23 5.54
CA ALA A 198 12.76 -12.45 5.99
C ALA A 198 12.95 -12.52 7.51
N ARG A 199 14.23 -12.32 7.94
CA ARG A 199 14.59 -12.21 9.36
C ARG A 199 14.01 -10.94 9.98
N THR A 200 14.08 -9.82 9.25
CA THR A 200 13.60 -8.52 9.67
C THR A 200 12.46 -8.11 8.74
N ALA A 201 11.24 -8.21 9.24
CA ALA A 201 10.03 -7.84 8.52
C ALA A 201 9.68 -6.37 8.83
N VAL A 202 9.66 -5.52 7.83
CA VAL A 202 9.44 -4.08 7.96
C VAL A 202 8.20 -3.66 7.18
N VAL A 203 7.24 -3.07 7.88
CA VAL A 203 6.11 -2.38 7.24
C VAL A 203 6.42 -0.90 7.14
N VAL A 204 6.25 -0.31 5.95
CA VAL A 204 6.44 1.11 5.70
C VAL A 204 5.12 1.75 5.30
N ALA A 205 4.66 2.75 6.06
CA ALA A 205 3.35 3.37 5.84
C ALA A 205 3.35 4.84 6.26
N ASP A 206 2.86 5.72 5.40
CA ASP A 206 2.58 7.09 5.82
C ASP A 206 1.36 7.15 6.76
N ASN A 207 1.25 8.21 7.56
CA ASN A 207 0.26 8.33 8.62
C ASN A 207 -1.19 8.24 8.14
N THR A 208 -1.47 8.47 6.85
CA THR A 208 -2.83 8.38 6.30
C THR A 208 -3.33 6.93 6.18
N LYS A 209 -2.45 5.95 6.37
CA LYS A 209 -2.80 4.52 6.30
C LYS A 209 -3.33 3.97 7.63
N PHE A 210 -3.11 4.66 8.74
CA PHE A 210 -3.54 4.21 10.06
C PHE A 210 -5.04 4.39 10.30
N SER A 211 -5.59 3.53 11.14
CA SER A 211 -7.00 3.49 11.54
C SER A 211 -7.96 3.36 10.34
N ARG A 212 -7.51 2.68 9.28
CA ARG A 212 -8.27 2.39 8.07
C ARG A 212 -8.42 0.90 7.84
N TYR A 213 -9.37 0.55 6.99
CA TYR A 213 -9.65 -0.81 6.58
C TYR A 213 -9.53 -0.96 5.06
N ALA A 214 -9.00 -2.10 4.62
CA ALA A 214 -9.05 -2.58 3.25
C ALA A 214 -9.61 -4.01 3.24
N PRO A 215 -10.05 -4.56 2.09
CA PRO A 215 -10.79 -5.82 2.07
C PRO A 215 -9.95 -7.05 2.41
N VAL A 216 -8.64 -7.02 2.22
CA VAL A 216 -7.77 -8.20 2.33
C VAL A 216 -6.75 -8.02 3.46
N ARG A 217 -6.61 -9.03 4.31
CA ARG A 217 -5.57 -9.08 5.34
C ARG A 217 -4.27 -9.57 4.75
N VAL A 218 -3.19 -8.83 4.99
CA VAL A 218 -1.80 -9.21 4.66
C VAL A 218 -1.18 -10.00 5.81
N GLY A 219 -1.18 -9.40 7.00
CA GLY A 219 -0.63 -9.97 8.22
C GLY A 219 -0.94 -9.09 9.42
N ASN A 220 -0.69 -9.60 10.62
CA ASN A 220 -0.80 -8.79 11.84
C ASN A 220 0.57 -8.19 12.19
N LEU A 221 0.59 -6.95 12.68
CA LEU A 221 1.80 -6.27 13.14
C LEU A 221 2.54 -7.02 14.26
N GLU A 222 1.88 -7.92 15.01
CA GLU A 222 2.54 -8.81 15.98
C GLU A 222 3.66 -9.66 15.38
N LYS A 223 3.61 -9.94 14.07
CA LYS A 223 4.59 -10.75 13.33
C LYS A 223 5.58 -9.91 12.53
N VAL A 224 5.51 -8.59 12.67
CA VAL A 224 6.38 -7.62 12.02
C VAL A 224 7.40 -7.13 13.04
N THR A 225 8.65 -6.96 12.64
CA THR A 225 9.71 -6.50 13.54
C THR A 225 9.73 -4.98 13.67
N HIS A 226 9.49 -4.26 12.57
CA HIS A 226 9.53 -2.79 12.54
C HIS A 226 8.35 -2.22 11.77
N LEU A 227 7.84 -1.10 12.26
CA LEU A 227 6.91 -0.23 11.54
C LEU A 227 7.58 1.13 11.37
N VAL A 228 7.75 1.58 10.12
CA VAL A 228 8.38 2.86 9.80
C VAL A 228 7.32 3.82 9.26
N THR A 229 7.22 5.00 9.85
CA THR A 229 6.29 6.06 9.47
C THR A 229 6.95 7.43 9.60
N GLU A 230 6.39 8.47 8.96
CA GLU A 230 6.92 9.83 9.06
C GLU A 230 6.48 10.55 10.34
N ARG A 231 5.37 10.11 10.95
CA ARG A 231 4.81 10.70 12.16
C ARG A 231 4.18 9.63 13.04
N ALA A 232 4.37 9.73 14.33
CA ALA A 232 3.75 8.82 15.29
C ALA A 232 2.22 8.87 15.15
N PRO A 233 1.55 7.70 15.10
CA PRO A 233 0.09 7.65 15.05
C PRO A 233 -0.55 8.20 16.32
N GLU A 234 -1.73 8.80 16.17
CA GLU A 234 -2.54 9.26 17.30
C GLU A 234 -3.35 8.10 17.92
N ALA A 235 -3.96 8.36 19.09
CA ALA A 235 -4.89 7.42 19.70
C ALA A 235 -6.12 7.17 18.75
N PRO A 236 -6.69 5.95 18.69
CA PRO A 236 -6.34 4.78 19.52
C PRO A 236 -5.15 3.95 18.99
N MET A 237 -4.65 4.23 17.78
CA MET A 237 -3.60 3.43 17.12
C MET A 237 -2.29 3.42 17.90
N ALA A 238 -1.91 4.54 18.52
CA ALA A 238 -0.73 4.62 19.37
C ALA A 238 -0.78 3.61 20.53
N ALA A 239 -1.94 3.45 21.17
CA ALA A 239 -2.14 2.47 22.25
C ALA A 239 -2.01 1.02 21.74
N THR A 240 -2.55 0.72 20.56
CA THR A 240 -2.41 -0.60 19.93
C THR A 240 -0.94 -0.92 19.65
N LEU A 241 -0.19 0.02 19.07
CA LEU A 241 1.23 -0.19 18.75
C LEU A 241 2.08 -0.38 20.00
N ALA A 242 1.80 0.37 21.07
CA ALA A 242 2.53 0.25 22.33
C ALA A 242 2.35 -1.12 23.03
N ALA A 243 1.28 -1.85 22.69
CA ALA A 243 1.00 -3.19 23.22
C ALA A 243 1.61 -4.33 22.35
N LEU A 244 2.18 -4.01 21.19
CA LEU A 244 2.74 -4.99 20.26
C LEU A 244 4.27 -5.11 20.41
N PRO A 245 4.86 -6.29 20.15
CA PRO A 245 6.30 -6.50 20.18
C PRO A 245 6.97 -5.98 18.90
N ILE A 246 6.71 -4.75 18.54
CA ILE A 246 7.16 -4.12 17.30
C ILE A 246 7.94 -2.83 17.62
N GLU A 247 9.02 -2.58 16.89
CA GLU A 247 9.74 -1.33 16.97
C GLU A 247 9.10 -0.30 16.03
N LEU A 248 8.59 0.80 16.60
CA LEU A 248 8.06 1.92 15.85
C LEU A 248 9.19 2.93 15.57
N LEU A 249 9.56 3.08 14.30
CA LEU A 249 10.53 4.06 13.85
C LEU A 249 9.80 5.25 13.20
N VAL A 250 10.08 6.45 13.68
CA VAL A 250 9.43 7.69 13.22
C VAL A 250 10.44 8.59 12.54
N ALA A 251 10.18 8.95 11.27
CA ALA A 251 11.06 9.75 10.43
C ALA A 251 10.77 11.26 10.52
N ASP A 252 10.19 11.73 11.61
CA ASP A 252 10.06 13.17 11.85
C ASP A 252 11.46 13.77 11.97
N GLY A 253 11.76 14.77 11.11
CA GLY A 253 13.10 15.35 10.90
C GLY A 253 13.71 16.06 12.12
N ARG A 254 13.48 15.57 13.31
CA ARG A 254 14.18 15.91 14.55
C ARG A 254 15.13 14.78 14.88
N SER A 255 16.34 14.88 14.30
CA SER A 255 17.49 14.17 14.87
C SER A 255 17.55 14.53 16.35
N ARG A 256 17.38 13.55 17.22
CA ARG A 256 17.87 13.64 18.58
C ARG A 256 19.34 13.31 18.60
#